data_c43324f3f81c63334fea4633a1bb41a8
#
_entry.id   c43324f3f81c63334fea4633a1bb41a8
#
_cell.length_a   1.000
_cell.length_b   1.000
_cell.length_c   1.000
_cell.angle_alpha   90.00
_cell.angle_beta   90.00
_cell.angle_gamma   90.00
#
_symmetry.space_group_name_H-M   'P 1'
#
loop_
_entity.id
_entity.type
_entity.pdbx_description
1 polymer ?
#
loop_
_entity_poly.entity_id
_entity_poly.type
_entity_poly.pdbx_seq_one_letter_code
_entity_poly.pdbx_strand_id
1 'polypeptide(L)'
;MDKHSENQVGITIRKLYKIFGPTPERHLDAVMNGMDKATLRDTQGHVLGLRDINLEIRPGEIQVVMGLSGSGKSTLIRHINRLIEPTAGEILIGGKNVLEMGARELRRFRSHSTAMVFQKFALFPHYTVLENAEYGLRVQGVSGK
;
A
#
# COMPACT_ATOMS: atom_id res chain seq x y z
N MET A 1 26.23 -0.97 22.98
CA MET A 1 25.61 0.11 22.17
C MET A 1 25.07 -0.57 20.92
N ASP A 2 23.75 -0.82 20.93
CA ASP A 2 23.07 -1.60 19.89
C ASP A 2 23.02 -0.84 18.56
N LYS A 3 23.72 -1.35 17.55
CA LYS A 3 23.63 -0.88 16.15
C LYS A 3 22.32 -1.26 15.45
N HIS A 4 21.34 -1.82 16.17
CA HIS A 4 20.06 -2.26 15.60
C HIS A 4 18.93 -1.24 15.71
N SER A 5 19.13 -0.07 16.34
CA SER A 5 18.07 0.92 16.54
C SER A 5 17.91 1.93 15.40
N GLU A 6 18.82 1.98 14.43
CA GLU A 6 18.84 3.05 13.41
C GLU A 6 17.91 2.84 12.21
N ASN A 7 17.21 1.68 12.08
CA ASN A 7 16.42 1.38 10.89
C ASN A 7 14.99 0.89 11.18
N GLN A 8 14.47 1.14 12.38
CA GLN A 8 13.09 0.75 12.70
C GLN A 8 12.12 1.85 12.23
N VAL A 9 11.35 1.53 11.20
CA VAL A 9 10.42 2.46 10.57
C VAL A 9 9.00 2.09 10.94
N GLY A 10 8.29 3.00 11.60
CA GLY A 10 6.86 2.86 11.89
C GLY A 10 6.01 3.29 10.69
N ILE A 11 4.75 2.82 10.68
CA ILE A 11 3.76 3.17 9.65
C ILE A 11 2.56 3.82 10.35
N THR A 12 2.14 4.97 9.89
CA THR A 12 0.92 5.64 10.36
C THR A 12 0.00 5.90 9.17
N ILE A 13 -1.23 5.45 9.27
CA ILE A 13 -2.29 5.67 8.28
C ILE A 13 -3.37 6.49 8.95
N ARG A 14 -3.82 7.57 8.30
CA ARG A 14 -4.87 8.45 8.83
C ARG A 14 -5.92 8.73 7.78
N LYS A 15 -7.19 8.53 8.18
CA LYS A 15 -8.38 8.83 7.37
C LYS A 15 -8.26 8.32 5.93
N LEU A 16 -7.77 7.07 5.77
CA LEU A 16 -7.56 6.51 4.45
C LEU A 16 -8.87 6.04 3.84
N TYR A 17 -9.21 6.60 2.70
CA TYR A 17 -10.37 6.23 1.89
C TYR A 17 -9.94 5.73 0.52
N LYS A 18 -10.62 4.70 0.02
CA LYS A 18 -10.50 4.26 -1.36
C LYS A 18 -11.86 3.98 -1.97
N ILE A 19 -12.19 4.73 -2.99
CA ILE A 19 -13.33 4.52 -3.86
C ILE A 19 -12.77 4.13 -5.24
N PHE A 20 -13.27 3.04 -5.80
CA PHE A 20 -12.95 2.62 -7.16
C PHE A 20 -14.07 3.05 -8.10
N GLY A 21 -13.71 3.56 -9.26
CA GLY A 21 -14.62 4.05 -10.28
C GLY A 21 -14.08 5.31 -10.95
N PRO A 22 -14.75 5.83 -11.97
CA PRO A 22 -14.39 7.11 -12.57
C PRO A 22 -14.67 8.27 -11.61
N THR A 23 -13.77 9.26 -11.53
CA THR A 23 -13.91 10.46 -10.68
C THR A 23 -14.30 10.16 -9.21
N PRO A 24 -13.55 9.28 -8.49
CA PRO A 24 -13.95 8.82 -7.15
C PRO A 24 -14.02 9.97 -6.12
N GLU A 25 -13.30 11.06 -6.33
CA GLU A 25 -13.26 12.24 -5.46
C GLU A 25 -14.64 12.91 -5.32
N ARG A 26 -15.47 12.84 -6.37
CA ARG A 26 -16.84 13.41 -6.35
C ARG A 26 -17.77 12.74 -5.35
N HIS A 27 -17.46 11.51 -4.96
CA HIS A 27 -18.28 10.72 -4.04
C HIS A 27 -17.72 10.67 -2.63
N LEU A 28 -16.55 11.27 -2.41
CA LEU A 28 -15.85 11.21 -1.12
C LEU A 28 -16.69 11.82 0.00
N ASP A 29 -17.21 13.02 -0.18
CA ASP A 29 -18.02 13.70 0.84
C ASP A 29 -19.28 12.91 1.20
N ALA A 30 -19.95 12.34 0.21
CA ALA A 30 -21.11 11.50 0.45
C ALA A 30 -20.76 10.23 1.28
N VAL A 31 -19.61 9.61 0.97
CA VAL A 31 -19.09 8.46 1.72
C VAL A 31 -18.68 8.86 3.14
N MET A 32 -18.03 10.01 3.32
CA MET A 32 -17.68 10.54 4.64
C MET A 32 -18.91 10.85 5.47
N ASN A 33 -19.99 11.33 4.85
CA ASN A 33 -21.28 11.62 5.48
C ASN A 33 -22.19 10.38 5.65
N GLY A 34 -21.64 9.16 5.41
CA GLY A 34 -22.33 7.94 5.77
C GLY A 34 -22.97 7.16 4.61
N MET A 35 -22.82 7.60 3.34
CA MET A 35 -23.30 6.79 2.21
C MET A 35 -22.75 5.38 2.30
N ASP A 36 -23.61 4.38 2.30
CA ASP A 36 -23.22 2.98 2.41
C ASP A 36 -22.68 2.40 1.08
N LYS A 37 -22.00 1.25 1.19
CA LYS A 37 -21.34 0.59 0.07
C LYS A 37 -22.32 0.15 -1.03
N ALA A 38 -23.53 -0.29 -0.65
CA ALA A 38 -24.54 -0.76 -1.60
C ALA A 38 -25.09 0.43 -2.39
N THR A 39 -25.48 1.51 -1.70
CA THR A 39 -25.97 2.74 -2.32
C THR A 39 -24.93 3.32 -3.30
N LEU A 40 -23.66 3.42 -2.88
CA LEU A 40 -22.60 3.91 -3.75
C LEU A 40 -22.45 3.06 -5.03
N ARG A 41 -22.55 1.73 -4.90
CA ARG A 41 -22.46 0.81 -6.04
C ARG A 41 -23.68 0.93 -6.95
N ASP A 42 -24.87 0.87 -6.37
CA ASP A 42 -26.12 0.69 -7.14
C ASP A 42 -26.59 1.99 -7.79
N THR A 43 -26.30 3.16 -7.18
CA THR A 43 -26.70 4.45 -7.71
C THR A 43 -25.60 5.17 -8.48
N GLN A 44 -24.33 4.96 -8.12
CA GLN A 44 -23.19 5.71 -8.66
C GLN A 44 -22.20 4.84 -9.46
N GLY A 45 -22.38 3.52 -9.47
CA GLY A 45 -21.50 2.57 -10.18
C GLY A 45 -20.07 2.52 -9.59
N HIS A 46 -19.88 2.91 -8.33
CA HIS A 46 -18.58 2.97 -7.68
C HIS A 46 -18.46 1.89 -6.59
N VAL A 47 -17.25 1.46 -6.30
CA VAL A 47 -16.99 0.46 -5.27
C VAL A 47 -16.19 1.07 -4.12
N LEU A 48 -16.75 1.06 -2.92
CA LEU A 48 -16.04 1.45 -1.72
C LEU A 48 -15.08 0.33 -1.28
N GLY A 49 -13.79 0.59 -1.43
CA GLY A 49 -12.73 -0.34 -1.05
C GLY A 49 -12.26 -0.17 0.38
N LEU A 50 -12.04 1.07 0.82
CA LEU A 50 -11.63 1.41 2.18
C LEU A 50 -12.41 2.64 2.66
N ARG A 51 -12.79 2.63 3.94
CA ARG A 51 -13.48 3.75 4.60
C ARG A 51 -12.81 4.06 5.92
N ASP A 52 -12.34 5.29 6.07
CA ASP A 52 -11.80 5.86 7.32
C ASP A 52 -10.83 4.92 8.05
N ILE A 53 -9.85 4.37 7.32
CA ILE A 53 -8.86 3.51 7.93
C ILE A 53 -7.85 4.36 8.68
N ASN A 54 -7.73 4.09 9.97
CA ASN A 54 -6.75 4.68 10.87
C ASN A 54 -5.96 3.54 11.50
N LEU A 55 -4.62 3.57 11.38
CA LEU A 55 -3.75 2.49 11.82
C LEU A 55 -2.38 3.06 12.19
N GLU A 56 -1.84 2.59 13.29
CA GLU A 56 -0.47 2.87 13.70
C GLU A 56 0.26 1.55 13.94
N ILE A 57 1.38 1.35 13.27
CA ILE A 57 2.26 0.19 13.42
C ILE A 57 3.60 0.71 13.90
N ARG A 58 4.01 0.28 15.08
CA ARG A 58 5.29 0.69 15.67
C ARG A 58 6.47 0.01 14.97
N PRO A 59 7.65 0.60 15.04
CA PRO A 59 8.85 -0.04 14.56
C PRO A 59 9.05 -1.43 15.18
N GLY A 60 9.33 -2.44 14.35
CA GLY A 60 9.54 -3.83 14.80
C GLY A 60 8.26 -4.61 15.14
N GLU A 61 7.08 -4.00 15.01
CA GLU A 61 5.80 -4.65 15.28
C GLU A 61 5.31 -5.48 14.11
N ILE A 62 4.67 -6.61 14.39
CA ILE A 62 3.93 -7.41 13.41
C ILE A 62 2.44 -7.08 13.54
N GLN A 63 1.90 -6.40 12.54
CA GLN A 63 0.47 -6.08 12.47
C GLN A 63 -0.27 -7.11 11.61
N VAL A 64 -1.27 -7.76 12.20
CA VAL A 64 -2.13 -8.72 11.48
C VAL A 64 -3.44 -8.04 11.08
N VAL A 65 -3.81 -8.15 9.80
CA VAL A 65 -5.08 -7.66 9.26
C VAL A 65 -5.94 -8.84 8.81
N MET A 66 -7.04 -9.06 9.49
CA MET A 66 -7.97 -10.17 9.23
C MET A 66 -9.34 -9.65 8.77
N GLY A 67 -10.12 -10.50 8.13
CA GLY A 67 -11.47 -10.20 7.67
C GLY A 67 -11.90 -11.09 6.50
N LEU A 68 -13.16 -11.04 6.13
CA LEU A 68 -13.76 -11.83 5.05
C LEU A 68 -13.16 -11.48 3.68
N SER A 69 -13.40 -12.33 2.68
CA SER A 69 -13.05 -12.02 1.30
C SER A 69 -13.76 -10.73 0.86
N GLY A 70 -13.05 -9.87 0.12
CA GLY A 70 -13.61 -8.57 -0.32
C GLY A 70 -13.68 -7.47 0.75
N SER A 71 -13.18 -7.69 1.97
CA SER A 71 -13.18 -6.66 3.03
C SER A 71 -12.13 -5.55 2.87
N GLY A 72 -11.31 -5.56 1.81
CA GLY A 72 -10.33 -4.51 1.55
C GLY A 72 -8.90 -4.79 2.04
N LYS A 73 -8.60 -5.95 2.66
CA LYS A 73 -7.26 -6.28 3.19
C LYS A 73 -6.13 -6.10 2.18
N SER A 74 -6.26 -6.72 1.02
CA SER A 74 -5.24 -6.60 -0.05
C SER A 74 -5.19 -5.20 -0.64
N THR A 75 -6.30 -4.47 -0.61
CA THR A 75 -6.37 -3.07 -1.00
C THR A 75 -5.54 -2.23 -0.03
N LEU A 76 -5.74 -2.40 1.28
CA LEU A 76 -4.97 -1.68 2.31
C LEU A 76 -3.46 -1.90 2.15
N ILE A 77 -3.02 -3.16 2.05
CA ILE A 77 -1.60 -3.49 1.89
C ILE A 77 -1.00 -2.82 0.63
N ARG A 78 -1.75 -2.77 -0.47
CA ARG A 78 -1.28 -2.13 -1.72
C ARG A 78 -1.21 -0.60 -1.63
N HIS A 79 -1.90 0.02 -0.69
CA HIS A 79 -1.76 1.46 -0.43
C HIS A 79 -0.47 1.79 0.30
N ILE A 80 0.00 0.93 1.21
CA ILE A 80 1.22 1.17 2.00
C ILE A 80 2.44 1.37 1.10
N ASN A 81 2.57 0.60 0.03
CA ASN A 81 3.65 0.77 -0.95
C ASN A 81 3.21 1.58 -2.19
N ARG A 82 2.05 2.24 -2.10
CA ARG A 82 1.47 3.10 -3.14
C ARG A 82 1.34 2.40 -4.50
N LEU A 83 1.04 1.09 -4.52
CA LEU A 83 0.63 0.39 -5.75
C LEU A 83 -0.79 0.77 -6.17
N ILE A 84 -1.59 1.26 -5.23
CA ILE A 84 -2.91 1.85 -5.45
C ILE A 84 -2.89 3.24 -4.80
N GLU A 85 -3.33 4.26 -5.53
CA GLU A 85 -3.52 5.60 -4.99
C GLU A 85 -4.81 5.64 -4.17
N PRO A 86 -4.80 6.20 -2.96
CA PRO A 86 -6.03 6.43 -2.20
C PRO A 86 -6.88 7.54 -2.83
N THR A 87 -8.15 7.58 -2.47
CA THR A 87 -9.03 8.70 -2.80
C THR A 87 -8.81 9.87 -1.83
N ALA A 88 -8.54 9.56 -0.56
CA ALA A 88 -8.17 10.54 0.46
C ALA A 88 -7.40 9.88 1.61
N GLY A 89 -6.80 10.71 2.46
CA GLY A 89 -6.04 10.30 3.63
C GLY A 89 -4.54 10.45 3.44
N GLU A 90 -3.78 9.97 4.42
CA GLU A 90 -2.32 10.02 4.41
C GLU A 90 -1.71 8.70 4.88
N ILE A 91 -0.50 8.42 4.39
CA ILE A 91 0.28 7.26 4.77
C ILE A 91 1.70 7.73 5.06
N LEU A 92 2.08 7.69 6.33
CA LEU A 92 3.40 8.08 6.80
C LEU A 92 4.24 6.83 7.07
N ILE A 93 5.43 6.77 6.50
CA ILE A 93 6.41 5.71 6.75
C ILE A 93 7.71 6.37 7.18
N GLY A 94 8.14 6.10 8.41
CA GLY A 94 9.26 6.80 9.02
C GLY A 94 9.06 8.33 9.06
N GLY A 95 7.82 8.78 9.25
CA GLY A 95 7.45 10.19 9.28
C GLY A 95 7.32 10.87 7.91
N LYS A 96 7.62 10.16 6.80
CA LYS A 96 7.46 10.70 5.44
C LYS A 96 6.16 10.25 4.81
N ASN A 97 5.39 11.17 4.24
CA ASN A 97 4.17 10.85 3.51
C ASN A 97 4.50 10.23 2.16
N VAL A 98 4.16 8.96 1.97
CA VAL A 98 4.43 8.24 0.72
C VAL A 98 3.61 8.79 -0.46
N LEU A 99 2.50 9.47 -0.19
CA LEU A 99 1.65 10.05 -1.23
C LEU A 99 2.25 11.30 -1.87
N GLU A 100 3.17 11.97 -1.17
CA GLU A 100 3.87 13.17 -1.64
C GLU A 100 5.16 12.85 -2.41
N MET A 101 5.62 11.59 -2.37
CA MET A 101 6.84 11.18 -3.04
C MET A 101 6.70 11.33 -4.57
N GLY A 102 7.66 11.99 -5.18
CA GLY A 102 7.82 12.02 -6.63
C GLY A 102 8.20 10.66 -7.23
N ALA A 103 8.08 10.50 -8.54
CA ALA A 103 8.30 9.21 -9.22
C ALA A 103 9.66 8.56 -8.94
N ARG A 104 10.74 9.36 -8.85
CA ARG A 104 12.10 8.88 -8.54
C ARG A 104 12.22 8.41 -7.09
N GLU A 105 11.69 9.17 -6.16
CA GLU A 105 11.70 8.86 -4.74
C GLU A 105 10.85 7.62 -4.44
N LEU A 106 9.65 7.53 -5.03
CA LEU A 106 8.76 6.37 -4.89
C LEU A 106 9.40 5.09 -5.44
N ARG A 107 10.13 5.17 -6.56
CA ARG A 107 10.87 4.03 -7.09
C ARG A 107 11.96 3.57 -6.12
N ARG A 108 12.72 4.51 -5.55
CA ARG A 108 13.75 4.21 -4.56
C ARG A 108 13.14 3.63 -3.27
N PHE A 109 12.03 4.20 -2.80
CA PHE A 109 11.29 3.69 -1.66
C PHE A 109 10.86 2.24 -1.86
N ARG A 110 10.26 1.91 -3.00
CA ARG A 110 9.83 0.55 -3.34
C ARG A 110 10.98 -0.44 -3.47
N SER A 111 12.13 -0.01 -3.95
CA SER A 111 13.29 -0.90 -4.16
C SER A 111 14.14 -1.12 -2.90
N HIS A 112 14.11 -0.20 -1.92
CA HIS A 112 15.02 -0.26 -0.77
C HIS A 112 14.32 -0.30 0.58
N SER A 113 13.08 0.21 0.68
CA SER A 113 12.42 0.40 1.98
C SER A 113 11.21 -0.50 2.18
N THR A 114 10.71 -1.17 1.14
CA THR A 114 9.55 -2.06 1.24
C THR A 114 9.77 -3.35 0.47
N ALA A 115 9.13 -4.42 0.93
CA ALA A 115 8.99 -5.67 0.19
C ALA A 115 7.54 -6.13 0.25
N MET A 116 7.09 -6.88 -0.74
CA MET A 116 5.75 -7.44 -0.79
C MET A 116 5.78 -8.88 -1.27
N VAL A 117 5.16 -9.77 -0.50
CA VAL A 117 4.93 -11.15 -0.92
C VAL A 117 3.53 -11.24 -1.53
N PHE A 118 3.45 -11.69 -2.77
CA PHE A 118 2.20 -11.83 -3.51
C PHE A 118 1.60 -13.23 -3.35
N GLN A 119 0.28 -13.33 -3.33
CA GLN A 119 -0.44 -14.62 -3.24
C GLN A 119 -0.15 -15.55 -4.43
N LYS A 120 0.11 -14.98 -5.62
CA LYS A 120 0.49 -15.69 -6.84
C LYS A 120 1.96 -15.44 -7.12
N PHE A 121 2.84 -16.01 -6.41
CA PHE A 121 4.31 -16.03 -6.49
C PHE A 121 5.01 -14.85 -7.20
N ALA A 122 4.35 -14.18 -8.15
CA ALA A 122 4.84 -13.03 -8.95
C ALA A 122 6.17 -13.31 -9.67
N LEU A 123 6.35 -14.54 -10.14
CA LEU A 123 7.54 -14.95 -10.89
C LEU A 123 7.41 -14.52 -12.36
N PHE A 124 8.52 -14.14 -12.96
CA PHE A 124 8.63 -13.91 -14.39
C PHE A 124 8.76 -15.26 -15.10
N PRO A 125 7.78 -15.67 -15.93
CA PRO A 125 7.75 -17.01 -16.51
C PRO A 125 8.85 -17.27 -17.53
N HIS A 126 9.46 -16.21 -18.07
CA HIS A 126 10.57 -16.27 -19.02
C HIS A 126 11.96 -16.16 -18.35
N TYR A 127 11.99 -16.09 -17.02
CA TYR A 127 13.22 -16.06 -16.23
C TYR A 127 13.49 -17.44 -15.61
N THR A 128 14.75 -17.76 -15.48
CA THR A 128 15.19 -18.92 -14.69
C THR A 128 14.91 -18.70 -13.20
N VAL A 129 15.04 -19.76 -12.40
CA VAL A 129 14.91 -19.68 -10.93
C VAL A 129 15.92 -18.68 -10.36
N LEU A 130 17.17 -18.72 -10.83
CA LEU A 130 18.22 -17.81 -10.37
C LEU A 130 17.91 -16.36 -10.73
N GLU A 131 17.51 -16.08 -11.97
CA GLU A 131 17.14 -14.75 -12.43
C GLU A 131 15.94 -14.17 -11.66
N ASN A 132 14.95 -14.99 -11.33
CA ASN A 132 13.83 -14.59 -10.47
C ASN A 132 14.31 -14.26 -9.05
N ALA A 133 15.20 -15.08 -8.49
CA ALA A 133 15.72 -14.88 -7.13
C ALA A 133 16.58 -13.60 -7.02
N GLU A 134 17.45 -13.35 -8.00
CA GLU A 134 18.34 -12.19 -8.02
C GLU A 134 17.67 -10.87 -8.49
N TYR A 135 16.44 -10.95 -9.02
CA TYR A 135 15.76 -9.79 -9.63
C TYR A 135 15.74 -8.56 -8.71
N GLY A 136 15.45 -8.75 -7.43
CA GLY A 136 15.45 -7.67 -6.44
C GLY A 136 16.81 -6.97 -6.32
N LEU A 137 17.89 -7.72 -6.32
CA LEU A 137 19.26 -7.19 -6.26
C LEU A 137 19.61 -6.42 -7.54
N ARG A 138 19.22 -6.93 -8.70
CA ARG A 138 19.41 -6.26 -10.00
C ARG A 138 18.69 -4.91 -10.04
N VAL A 139 17.44 -4.85 -9.55
CA VAL A 139 16.68 -3.59 -9.45
C VAL A 139 17.33 -2.59 -8.51
N GLN A 140 18.00 -3.06 -7.46
CA GLN A 140 18.77 -2.23 -6.53
C GLN A 140 20.14 -1.78 -7.09
N GLY A 141 20.53 -2.28 -8.26
CA GLY A 141 21.82 -1.97 -8.87
C GLY A 141 23.00 -2.79 -8.31
N VAL A 142 22.71 -3.86 -7.57
CA VAL A 142 23.74 -4.80 -7.12
C VAL A 142 24.08 -5.71 -8.30
N SER A 143 25.24 -5.50 -8.92
CA SER A 143 25.76 -6.43 -9.93
C SER A 143 26.43 -7.60 -9.25
N GLY A 144 26.03 -8.84 -9.61
CA GLY A 144 26.82 -10.02 -9.26
C GLY A 144 28.21 -9.92 -9.89
N LYS A 145 29.24 -10.21 -9.10
CA LYS A 145 30.59 -10.50 -9.63
C LYS A 145 30.64 -11.92 -10.10
#